data_e11e48f2cfc4e743f855d18459720ab1
#
_entry.id   e11e48f2cfc4e743f855d18459720ab1
#
_cell.length_a   1.000
_cell.length_b   1.000
_cell.length_c   1.000
_cell.angle_alpha   90.00
_cell.angle_beta   90.00
_cell.angle_gamma   90.00
#
_symmetry.space_group_name_H-M   'P 1'
#
loop_
_entity.id
_entity.type
_entity.pdbx_description
1 polymer ?
#
loop_
_entity_poly.entity_id
_entity_poly.type
_entity_poly.pdbx_seq_one_letter_code
_entity_poly.pdbx_strand_id
1 'polypeptide(L)'
;MNLNLKKWYSTGTPWIWLTAGAVAISIVMVLGLLVLLTVRGMNHFWPKDVMQAHYAPPNAQQEITITQVIGEFVESENIIAQQIISSGIPVDESQPEYRRELLKLGNRDLTGADFSWVLTDFISDVEYPANLVVLERREWGNFYGYLQSVSEAGTVVAEVNIDEVQDDSAWDEFTARLERALALHDEIYKIENQDIGEINYRVERLRLQQRRLELDGRATADALADIAAQRQDLETEYEVLQVSLIDLYEQVNRDTATFIAANAQEKVIELADVVRAYRPNQMGLGAKLLGYGAKLGEF
;
A
#
# COMPACT_ATOMS: atom_id res chain seq x y z
N MET A 1 -8.35 50.15 -45.40
CA MET A 1 -9.09 48.86 -45.40
C MET A 1 -10.22 48.98 -44.35
N ASN A 2 -11.37 49.54 -44.77
CA ASN A 2 -12.50 49.72 -43.85
C ASN A 2 -13.20 48.37 -43.72
N LEU A 3 -12.91 47.65 -42.67
CA LEU A 3 -13.63 46.47 -42.25
C LEU A 3 -15.09 46.87 -41.99
N ASN A 4 -16.01 46.38 -42.79
CA ASN A 4 -17.42 46.69 -42.68
C ASN A 4 -17.99 45.91 -41.46
N LEU A 5 -17.68 46.40 -40.24
CA LEU A 5 -18.01 45.80 -38.95
C LEU A 5 -19.51 45.44 -38.85
N LYS A 6 -20.36 46.25 -39.51
CA LYS A 6 -21.80 46.02 -39.51
C LYS A 6 -22.18 44.75 -40.29
N LYS A 7 -21.48 44.47 -41.40
CA LYS A 7 -21.67 43.27 -42.20
C LYS A 7 -21.09 42.03 -41.51
N TRP A 8 -19.97 42.18 -40.81
CA TRP A 8 -19.35 41.13 -40.03
C TRP A 8 -20.23 40.71 -38.84
N TYR A 9 -20.87 41.67 -38.14
CA TYR A 9 -21.81 41.40 -37.05
C TYR A 9 -23.09 40.73 -37.56
N SER A 10 -23.60 41.13 -38.75
CA SER A 10 -24.85 40.59 -39.33
C SER A 10 -24.68 39.16 -39.87
N THR A 11 -23.47 38.70 -40.16
CA THR A 11 -23.19 37.32 -40.65
C THR A 11 -23.10 36.30 -39.50
N GLY A 12 -23.19 36.72 -38.22
CA GLY A 12 -23.06 35.81 -37.08
C GLY A 12 -21.64 35.32 -36.81
N THR A 13 -20.66 35.71 -37.64
CA THR A 13 -19.26 35.29 -37.52
C THR A 13 -18.65 35.52 -36.14
N PRO A 14 -18.88 36.67 -35.45
CA PRO A 14 -18.36 36.88 -34.09
C PRO A 14 -18.84 35.85 -33.08
N TRP A 15 -20.09 35.44 -33.18
CA TRP A 15 -20.68 34.45 -32.29
C TRP A 15 -20.10 33.06 -32.50
N ILE A 16 -19.81 32.70 -33.77
CA ILE A 16 -19.12 31.45 -34.11
C ILE A 16 -17.71 31.43 -33.50
N TRP A 17 -16.96 32.53 -33.63
CA TRP A 17 -15.63 32.62 -33.00
C TRP A 17 -15.69 32.58 -31.48
N LEU A 18 -16.69 33.22 -30.88
CA LEU A 18 -16.86 33.28 -29.44
C LEU A 18 -17.23 31.88 -28.87
N THR A 19 -18.14 31.17 -29.52
CA THR A 19 -18.50 29.80 -29.14
C THR A 19 -17.35 28.83 -29.36
N ALA A 20 -16.63 28.92 -30.48
CA ALA A 20 -15.46 28.11 -30.75
C ALA A 20 -14.35 28.36 -29.69
N GLY A 21 -14.12 29.62 -29.32
CA GLY A 21 -13.19 30.01 -28.27
C GLY A 21 -13.62 29.45 -26.91
N ALA A 22 -14.88 29.54 -26.54
CA ALA A 22 -15.42 29.00 -25.31
C ALA A 22 -15.25 27.48 -25.22
N VAL A 23 -15.56 26.77 -26.33
CA VAL A 23 -15.36 25.31 -26.40
C VAL A 23 -13.87 24.95 -26.25
N ALA A 24 -12.98 25.66 -26.96
CA ALA A 24 -11.54 25.42 -26.89
C ALA A 24 -11.01 25.63 -25.44
N ILE A 25 -11.43 26.71 -24.79
CA ILE A 25 -11.06 26.98 -23.40
C ILE A 25 -11.59 25.87 -22.48
N SER A 26 -12.82 25.43 -22.64
CA SER A 26 -13.40 24.34 -21.84
C SER A 26 -12.61 23.04 -21.99
N ILE A 27 -12.22 22.69 -23.22
CA ILE A 27 -11.39 21.50 -23.48
C ILE A 27 -10.03 21.64 -22.81
N VAL A 28 -9.37 22.79 -22.95
CA VAL A 28 -8.06 23.03 -22.31
C VAL A 28 -8.16 22.96 -20.77
N MET A 29 -9.24 23.52 -20.19
CA MET A 29 -9.46 23.45 -18.74
C MET A 29 -9.68 22.01 -18.26
N VAL A 30 -10.50 21.22 -18.97
CA VAL A 30 -10.74 19.82 -18.62
C VAL A 30 -9.46 19.00 -18.75
N LEU A 31 -8.75 19.11 -19.86
CA LEU A 31 -7.48 18.41 -20.06
C LEU A 31 -6.42 18.86 -19.04
N GLY A 32 -6.33 20.14 -18.76
CA GLY A 32 -5.43 20.68 -17.73
C GLY A 32 -5.73 20.14 -16.34
N LEU A 33 -7.01 20.05 -15.98
CA LEU A 33 -7.43 19.46 -14.70
C LEU A 33 -7.09 17.96 -14.65
N LEU A 34 -7.36 17.21 -15.73
CA LEU A 34 -7.01 15.79 -15.80
C LEU A 34 -5.49 15.58 -15.66
N VAL A 35 -4.67 16.37 -16.36
CA VAL A 35 -3.21 16.32 -16.25
C VAL A 35 -2.76 16.64 -14.83
N LEU A 36 -3.33 17.68 -14.21
CA LEU A 36 -3.00 18.05 -12.83
C LEU A 36 -3.34 16.95 -11.83
N LEU A 37 -4.52 16.34 -11.96
CA LEU A 37 -4.93 15.22 -11.11
C LEU A 37 -4.03 13.99 -11.31
N THR A 38 -3.68 13.69 -12.57
CA THR A 38 -2.77 12.59 -12.90
C THR A 38 -1.38 12.82 -12.28
N VAL A 39 -0.80 14.01 -12.47
CA VAL A 39 0.53 14.33 -11.94
C VAL A 39 0.55 14.29 -10.41
N ARG A 40 -0.49 14.81 -9.74
CA ARG A 40 -0.60 14.72 -8.28
C ARG A 40 -0.80 13.30 -7.77
N GLY A 41 -1.66 12.53 -8.45
CA GLY A 41 -1.87 11.11 -8.13
C GLY A 41 -0.60 10.29 -8.32
N MET A 42 0.12 10.49 -9.43
CA MET A 42 1.41 9.84 -9.68
C MET A 42 2.42 10.08 -8.56
N ASN A 43 2.51 11.30 -8.05
CA ASN A 43 3.47 11.61 -6.99
C ASN A 43 3.17 10.88 -5.67
N HIS A 44 1.92 10.53 -5.41
CA HIS A 44 1.51 9.80 -4.21
C HIS A 44 1.93 8.32 -4.23
N PHE A 45 1.82 7.67 -5.39
CA PHE A 45 2.13 6.24 -5.57
C PHE A 45 3.57 5.96 -5.99
N TRP A 46 4.36 7.02 -6.27
CA TRP A 46 5.74 6.86 -6.71
C TRP A 46 6.62 6.29 -5.59
N PRO A 47 7.38 5.19 -5.84
CA PRO A 47 8.31 4.65 -4.86
C PRO A 47 9.38 5.69 -4.54
N LYS A 48 9.34 6.23 -3.33
CA LYS A 48 10.32 7.20 -2.86
C LYS A 48 11.55 6.48 -2.34
N ASP A 49 12.69 7.18 -2.37
CA ASP A 49 13.88 6.71 -1.69
C ASP A 49 13.66 6.78 -0.18
N VAL A 50 14.20 5.81 0.54
CA VAL A 50 14.09 5.71 2.00
C VAL A 50 15.45 6.07 2.59
N MET A 51 15.46 7.09 3.42
CA MET A 51 16.65 7.52 4.11
C MET A 51 16.82 6.80 5.45
N GLN A 52 18.07 6.66 5.85
CA GLN A 52 18.49 6.37 7.21
C GLN A 52 19.27 7.56 7.72
N ALA A 53 19.02 7.99 8.95
CA ALA A 53 19.71 9.13 9.55
C ALA A 53 19.79 8.98 11.07
N HIS A 54 20.65 9.79 11.69
CA HIS A 54 20.65 10.00 13.13
C HIS A 54 19.82 11.23 13.47
N TYR A 55 18.92 11.11 14.42
CA TYR A 55 18.13 12.20 14.96
C TYR A 55 18.44 12.39 16.43
N ALA A 56 18.89 13.58 16.80
CA ALA A 56 19.46 13.86 18.10
C ALA A 56 18.95 15.20 18.70
N PRO A 57 17.63 15.34 18.93
CA PRO A 57 17.09 16.55 19.54
C PRO A 57 17.47 16.58 21.04
N PRO A 58 17.83 17.75 21.60
CA PRO A 58 17.99 17.89 23.02
C PRO A 58 16.62 17.76 23.71
N ASN A 59 16.59 17.11 24.89
CA ASN A 59 15.41 17.10 25.75
C ASN A 59 15.34 18.37 26.63
N ALA A 60 14.29 18.52 27.43
CA ALA A 60 14.11 19.65 28.34
C ALA A 60 15.26 19.81 29.37
N GLN A 61 16.02 18.78 29.64
CA GLN A 61 17.21 18.76 30.49
C GLN A 61 18.50 19.01 29.72
N GLN A 62 18.43 19.34 28.42
CA GLN A 62 19.56 19.47 27.49
C GLN A 62 20.40 18.20 27.28
N GLU A 63 19.85 17.05 27.60
CA GLU A 63 20.44 15.76 27.28
C GLU A 63 20.12 15.39 25.82
N ILE A 64 21.14 14.90 25.12
CA ILE A 64 21.00 14.50 23.72
C ILE A 64 20.98 12.98 23.66
N THR A 65 19.90 12.41 23.15
CA THR A 65 19.80 10.99 22.84
C THR A 65 19.79 10.81 21.34
N ILE A 66 20.82 10.15 20.83
CA ILE A 66 20.91 9.84 19.39
C ILE A 66 20.00 8.65 19.11
N THR A 67 19.03 8.84 18.23
CA THR A 67 18.16 7.77 17.73
C THR A 67 18.35 7.61 16.23
N GLN A 68 18.46 6.37 15.79
CA GLN A 68 18.43 6.08 14.35
C GLN A 68 16.99 6.16 13.85
N VAL A 69 16.80 6.87 12.75
CA VAL A 69 15.49 6.98 12.07
C VAL A 69 15.63 6.43 10.65
N ILE A 70 14.63 5.69 10.21
CA ILE A 70 14.49 5.20 8.84
C ILE A 70 13.13 5.67 8.35
N GLY A 71 13.05 6.28 7.15
CA GLY A 71 11.77 6.74 6.64
C GLY A 71 11.85 7.42 5.29
N GLU A 72 10.67 7.68 4.74
CA GLU A 72 10.48 8.44 3.51
C GLU A 72 10.21 9.91 3.85
N PHE A 73 10.83 10.81 3.10
CA PHE A 73 10.48 12.23 3.16
C PHE A 73 9.11 12.48 2.54
N VAL A 74 8.23 13.13 3.29
CA VAL A 74 6.85 13.45 2.85
C VAL A 74 6.74 14.92 2.47
N GLU A 75 6.99 15.83 3.41
CA GLU A 75 6.90 17.27 3.23
C GLU A 75 7.80 18.03 4.21
N SER A 76 8.01 19.32 3.96
CA SER A 76 8.72 20.21 4.88
C SER A 76 7.93 21.49 5.13
N GLU A 77 8.05 22.02 6.33
CA GLU A 77 7.49 23.32 6.68
C GLU A 77 8.41 24.07 7.63
N ASN A 78 8.19 25.39 7.72
CA ASN A 78 8.84 26.23 8.72
C ASN A 78 7.93 26.39 9.93
N ILE A 79 8.51 26.27 11.11
CA ILE A 79 7.84 26.40 12.40
C ILE A 79 8.56 27.44 13.25
N ILE A 80 7.83 28.25 14.00
CA ILE A 80 8.41 29.27 14.90
C ILE A 80 9.04 28.63 16.14
N ALA A 81 10.15 29.19 16.61
CA ALA A 81 10.90 28.70 17.78
C ALA A 81 10.03 28.41 18.99
N GLN A 82 9.05 29.28 19.26
CA GLN A 82 8.17 29.19 20.43
C GLN A 82 7.26 27.93 20.43
N GLN A 83 6.85 27.46 19.24
CA GLN A 83 6.09 26.20 19.12
C GLN A 83 6.97 24.96 19.40
N ILE A 84 8.25 25.02 18.98
CA ILE A 84 9.21 23.94 19.24
C ILE A 84 9.51 23.83 20.74
N ILE A 85 9.76 24.97 21.39
CA ILE A 85 10.00 25.04 22.83
C ILE A 85 8.78 24.53 23.60
N SER A 86 7.56 24.90 23.17
CA SER A 86 6.34 24.41 23.80
C SER A 86 6.14 22.89 23.65
N SER A 87 6.75 22.27 22.64
CA SER A 87 6.77 20.81 22.48
C SER A 87 7.86 20.11 23.30
N GLY A 88 8.67 20.86 24.06
CA GLY A 88 9.68 20.32 24.97
C GLY A 88 11.09 20.19 24.38
N ILE A 89 11.33 20.71 23.17
CA ILE A 89 12.66 20.72 22.55
C ILE A 89 13.25 22.13 22.72
N PRO A 90 14.32 22.33 23.48
CA PRO A 90 14.97 23.62 23.62
C PRO A 90 15.71 23.97 22.32
N VAL A 91 15.39 25.15 21.76
CA VAL A 91 16.03 25.73 20.59
C VAL A 91 16.40 27.18 20.86
N ASP A 92 17.27 27.78 20.05
CA ASP A 92 17.68 29.17 20.17
C ASP A 92 16.54 30.12 19.77
N GLU A 93 16.08 30.92 20.72
CA GLU A 93 15.00 31.90 20.49
C GLU A 93 15.43 33.09 19.60
N SER A 94 16.72 33.28 19.39
CA SER A 94 17.22 34.31 18.48
C SER A 94 16.98 33.98 17.01
N GLN A 95 16.79 32.69 16.69
CA GLN A 95 16.39 32.21 15.37
C GLN A 95 14.85 32.13 15.34
N PRO A 96 14.14 32.96 14.55
CA PRO A 96 12.68 33.06 14.62
C PRO A 96 11.97 31.83 14.06
N GLU A 97 12.58 31.13 13.10
CA GLU A 97 11.98 29.98 12.41
C GLU A 97 12.99 28.84 12.25
N TYR A 98 12.48 27.65 12.35
CA TYR A 98 13.17 26.37 12.13
C TYR A 98 12.48 25.58 11.06
N ARG A 99 13.26 24.84 10.26
CA ARG A 99 12.73 23.91 9.29
C ARG A 99 12.51 22.55 9.95
N ARG A 100 11.32 21.97 9.75
CA ARG A 100 11.04 20.58 10.11
C ARG A 100 10.57 19.80 8.91
N GLU A 101 10.84 18.51 8.95
CA GLU A 101 10.49 17.57 7.92
C GLU A 101 9.57 16.49 8.48
N LEU A 102 8.50 16.19 7.73
CA LEU A 102 7.62 15.07 8.04
C LEU A 102 8.20 13.82 7.39
N LEU A 103 8.57 12.87 8.24
CA LEU A 103 9.03 11.57 7.81
C LEU A 103 7.94 10.54 8.00
N LYS A 104 7.73 9.69 6.99
CA LYS A 104 6.95 8.47 7.13
C LYS A 104 7.89 7.38 7.64
N LEU A 105 7.77 7.07 8.92
CA LEU A 105 8.64 6.10 9.61
C LEU A 105 8.16 4.66 9.44
N GLY A 106 6.88 4.46 9.10
CA GLY A 106 6.27 3.14 9.12
C GLY A 106 6.41 2.45 10.49
N ASN A 107 6.43 1.13 10.49
CA ASN A 107 6.71 0.34 11.70
C ASN A 107 5.76 0.69 12.87
N ARG A 108 4.50 1.00 12.56
CA ARG A 108 3.50 1.45 13.55
C ARG A 108 3.29 0.45 14.68
N ASP A 109 3.44 -0.82 14.39
CA ASP A 109 3.37 -1.91 15.37
C ASP A 109 4.55 -1.95 16.35
N LEU A 110 5.66 -1.25 16.05
CA LEU A 110 6.82 -1.10 16.94
C LEU A 110 6.88 0.27 17.61
N THR A 111 6.52 1.33 16.88
CA THR A 111 6.69 2.73 17.31
C THR A 111 5.39 3.42 17.73
N GLY A 112 4.24 2.85 17.37
CA GLY A 112 2.91 3.42 17.61
C GLY A 112 2.51 4.54 16.64
N ALA A 113 3.41 5.03 15.77
CA ALA A 113 3.16 6.12 14.84
C ALA A 113 3.76 5.84 13.45
N ASP A 114 3.02 6.16 12.39
CA ASP A 114 3.49 6.06 11.02
C ASP A 114 4.32 7.27 10.56
N PHE A 115 4.11 8.42 11.18
CA PHE A 115 4.72 9.69 10.80
C PHE A 115 5.31 10.39 12.00
N SER A 116 6.44 11.09 11.79
CA SER A 116 7.05 11.93 12.80
C SER A 116 7.62 13.20 12.17
N TRP A 117 7.42 14.33 12.86
CA TRP A 117 8.10 15.57 12.54
C TRP A 117 9.49 15.57 13.17
N VAL A 118 10.50 15.82 12.36
CA VAL A 118 11.88 15.94 12.79
C VAL A 118 12.42 17.31 12.41
N LEU A 119 13.16 17.94 13.32
CA LEU A 119 13.81 19.23 13.06
C LEU A 119 15.09 18.97 12.25
N THR A 120 15.24 19.66 11.12
CA THR A 120 16.36 19.46 10.20
C THR A 120 17.71 19.70 10.87
N ASP A 121 17.79 20.63 11.82
CA ASP A 121 19.01 21.00 12.54
C ASP A 121 19.54 19.87 13.46
N PHE A 122 18.72 18.90 13.79
CA PHE A 122 19.09 17.75 14.64
C PHE A 122 19.22 16.45 13.86
N ILE A 123 19.16 16.50 12.53
CA ILE A 123 19.40 15.34 11.65
C ILE A 123 20.86 15.36 11.22
N SER A 124 21.53 14.22 11.34
CA SER A 124 22.89 14.01 10.83
C SER A 124 23.02 12.67 10.13
N ASP A 125 24.12 12.49 9.41
CA ASP A 125 24.52 11.23 8.77
C ASP A 125 23.40 10.63 7.90
N VAL A 126 22.83 11.46 7.01
CA VAL A 126 21.77 11.02 6.09
C VAL A 126 22.37 10.12 5.01
N GLU A 127 21.90 8.89 4.95
CA GLU A 127 22.32 7.87 4.00
C GLU A 127 21.11 7.25 3.31
N TYR A 128 21.33 6.61 2.15
CA TYR A 128 20.34 5.86 1.39
C TYR A 128 20.85 4.44 1.14
N PRO A 129 20.85 3.57 2.17
CA PRO A 129 21.41 2.23 2.06
C PRO A 129 20.71 1.40 1.01
N ALA A 130 21.50 0.73 0.17
CA ALA A 130 20.98 -0.06 -0.95
C ALA A 130 20.16 -1.29 -0.50
N ASN A 131 20.53 -1.90 0.64
CA ASN A 131 19.90 -3.09 1.21
C ASN A 131 18.69 -2.80 2.11
N LEU A 132 18.29 -1.52 2.22
CA LEU A 132 17.10 -1.14 2.96
C LEU A 132 15.85 -1.62 2.23
N VAL A 133 14.94 -2.28 2.96
CA VAL A 133 13.74 -2.92 2.46
C VAL A 133 12.51 -2.14 2.90
N VAL A 134 11.55 -2.02 1.99
CA VAL A 134 10.19 -1.58 2.26
C VAL A 134 9.25 -2.76 2.08
N LEU A 135 8.45 -3.05 3.10
CA LEU A 135 7.33 -3.99 3.02
C LEU A 135 6.02 -3.21 3.06
N GLU A 136 5.16 -3.44 2.10
CA GLU A 136 3.76 -3.03 2.15
C GLU A 136 2.97 -4.21 2.72
N ARG A 137 2.36 -4.01 3.90
CA ARG A 137 1.66 -5.08 4.63
C ARG A 137 0.15 -4.90 4.55
N ARG A 138 -0.58 -6.00 4.68
CA ARG A 138 -2.06 -6.00 4.73
C ARG A 138 -2.56 -5.29 5.98
N GLU A 139 -1.89 -5.53 7.08
CA GLU A 139 -2.12 -4.86 8.36
C GLU A 139 -0.89 -4.04 8.77
N TRP A 140 -1.06 -3.06 9.67
CA TRP A 140 0.01 -2.25 10.27
C TRP A 140 0.73 -1.28 9.33
N GLY A 141 0.36 -1.20 8.03
CA GLY A 141 0.99 -0.29 7.08
C GLY A 141 2.40 -0.69 6.66
N ASN A 142 3.21 0.28 6.20
CA ASN A 142 4.55 0.01 5.72
C ASN A 142 5.51 -0.37 6.85
N PHE A 143 6.40 -1.31 6.57
CA PHE A 143 7.55 -1.60 7.39
C PHE A 143 8.83 -1.17 6.66
N TYR A 144 9.76 -0.53 7.38
CA TYR A 144 11.09 -0.14 6.90
C TYR A 144 12.15 -0.79 7.78
N GLY A 145 13.11 -1.46 7.16
CA GLY A 145 14.18 -2.12 7.89
C GLY A 145 15.08 -2.95 7.00
N TYR A 146 15.82 -3.85 7.60
CA TYR A 146 16.79 -4.72 6.95
C TYR A 146 16.39 -6.17 7.13
N LEU A 147 16.39 -6.94 6.05
CA LEU A 147 16.19 -8.38 6.11
C LEU A 147 17.37 -9.00 6.88
N GLN A 148 17.06 -9.86 7.83
CA GLN A 148 18.04 -10.63 8.61
C GLN A 148 18.02 -12.10 8.21
N SER A 149 16.83 -12.72 8.23
CA SER A 149 16.70 -14.15 7.92
C SER A 149 15.31 -14.46 7.35
N VAL A 150 15.23 -15.61 6.69
CA VAL A 150 13.99 -16.20 6.18
C VAL A 150 13.82 -17.57 6.82
N SER A 151 12.61 -17.89 7.28
CA SER A 151 12.32 -19.14 7.96
C SER A 151 11.12 -19.84 7.33
N GLU A 152 11.17 -21.17 7.29
CA GLU A 152 10.08 -22.06 6.93
C GLU A 152 9.66 -22.88 8.14
N ALA A 153 8.41 -22.79 8.55
CA ALA A 153 7.88 -23.49 9.70
C ALA A 153 8.76 -23.35 10.97
N GLY A 154 9.31 -22.14 11.19
CA GLY A 154 10.17 -21.82 12.33
C GLY A 154 11.64 -22.24 12.16
N THR A 155 12.03 -22.85 11.06
CA THR A 155 13.42 -23.20 10.75
C THR A 155 14.02 -22.17 9.80
N VAL A 156 15.17 -21.58 10.16
CA VAL A 156 15.88 -20.65 9.28
C VAL A 156 16.40 -21.39 8.03
N VAL A 157 16.02 -20.90 6.85
CA VAL A 157 16.41 -21.45 5.55
C VAL A 157 17.39 -20.56 4.79
N ALA A 158 17.39 -19.27 5.07
CA ALA A 158 18.37 -18.33 4.56
C ALA A 158 18.64 -17.23 5.59
N GLU A 159 19.88 -16.75 5.64
CA GLU A 159 20.32 -15.69 6.54
C GLU A 159 21.22 -14.72 5.76
N VAL A 160 21.07 -13.42 6.05
CA VAL A 160 21.91 -12.39 5.41
C VAL A 160 23.32 -12.48 5.97
N ASN A 161 24.29 -12.73 5.11
CA ASN A 161 25.70 -12.69 5.48
C ASN A 161 26.20 -11.25 5.50
N ILE A 162 26.44 -10.72 6.71
CA ILE A 162 26.90 -9.32 6.91
C ILE A 162 28.31 -9.10 6.31
N ASP A 163 29.11 -10.16 6.20
CA ASP A 163 30.48 -10.09 5.70
C ASP A 163 30.56 -10.08 4.15
N GLU A 164 29.47 -10.47 3.47
CA GLU A 164 29.39 -10.51 2.00
C GLU A 164 28.45 -9.40 1.49
N VAL A 165 29.00 -8.22 1.20
CA VAL A 165 28.27 -7.00 0.79
C VAL A 165 27.40 -7.18 -0.49
N GLN A 166 27.54 -8.27 -1.23
CA GLN A 166 26.82 -8.54 -2.50
C GLN A 166 26.09 -9.89 -2.49
N ASP A 167 25.91 -10.54 -1.35
CA ASP A 167 25.13 -11.77 -1.29
C ASP A 167 23.62 -11.44 -1.21
N ASP A 168 22.93 -11.59 -2.34
CA ASP A 168 21.48 -11.42 -2.43
C ASP A 168 20.70 -12.73 -2.22
N SER A 169 21.38 -13.84 -1.83
CA SER A 169 20.74 -15.16 -1.70
C SER A 169 19.55 -15.17 -0.74
N ALA A 170 19.67 -14.51 0.42
CA ALA A 170 18.56 -14.40 1.37
C ALA A 170 17.40 -13.54 0.82
N TRP A 171 17.71 -12.54 0.02
CA TRP A 171 16.69 -11.72 -0.65
C TRP A 171 15.98 -12.51 -1.76
N ASP A 172 16.71 -13.30 -2.54
CA ASP A 172 16.14 -14.14 -3.59
C ASP A 172 15.22 -15.21 -2.97
N GLU A 173 15.66 -15.85 -1.87
CA GLU A 173 14.82 -16.79 -1.13
C GLU A 173 13.56 -16.13 -0.55
N PHE A 174 13.71 -14.94 0.03
CA PHE A 174 12.59 -14.15 0.54
C PHE A 174 11.59 -13.82 -0.57
N THR A 175 12.06 -13.33 -1.72
CA THR A 175 11.18 -12.95 -2.83
C THR A 175 10.47 -14.14 -3.45
N ALA A 176 11.14 -15.27 -3.63
CA ALA A 176 10.53 -16.50 -4.13
C ALA A 176 9.41 -17.02 -3.21
N ARG A 177 9.61 -16.95 -1.88
CA ARG A 177 8.59 -17.32 -0.90
C ARG A 177 7.45 -16.33 -0.83
N LEU A 178 7.74 -15.04 -0.98
CA LEU A 178 6.70 -14.01 -1.06
C LEU A 178 5.81 -14.21 -2.29
N GLU A 179 6.40 -14.49 -3.47
CA GLU A 179 5.62 -14.80 -4.68
C GLU A 179 4.70 -16.00 -4.46
N ARG A 180 5.20 -17.06 -3.79
CA ARG A 180 4.39 -18.21 -3.41
C ARG A 180 3.25 -17.82 -2.46
N ALA A 181 3.52 -17.01 -1.42
CA ALA A 181 2.51 -16.56 -0.47
C ALA A 181 1.41 -15.72 -1.15
N LEU A 182 1.79 -14.85 -2.10
CA LEU A 182 0.85 -14.06 -2.90
C LEU A 182 -0.03 -14.96 -3.77
N ALA A 183 0.53 -15.96 -4.44
CA ALA A 183 -0.24 -16.91 -5.24
C ALA A 183 -1.26 -17.71 -4.39
N LEU A 184 -0.86 -18.15 -3.19
CA LEU A 184 -1.78 -18.81 -2.25
C LEU A 184 -2.90 -17.88 -1.77
N HIS A 185 -2.59 -16.61 -1.56
CA HIS A 185 -3.59 -15.60 -1.22
C HIS A 185 -4.62 -15.38 -2.33
N ASP A 186 -4.19 -15.37 -3.59
CA ASP A 186 -5.09 -15.25 -4.73
C ASP A 186 -6.02 -16.47 -4.83
N GLU A 187 -5.53 -17.67 -4.51
CA GLU A 187 -6.33 -18.88 -4.47
C GLU A 187 -7.34 -18.85 -3.32
N ILE A 188 -6.93 -18.44 -2.11
CA ILE A 188 -7.82 -18.23 -0.96
C ILE A 188 -8.91 -17.22 -1.31
N TYR A 189 -8.52 -16.07 -1.87
CA TYR A 189 -9.46 -15.01 -2.26
C TYR A 189 -10.50 -15.52 -3.27
N LYS A 190 -10.07 -16.33 -4.26
CA LYS A 190 -10.99 -16.92 -5.25
C LYS A 190 -12.00 -17.84 -4.59
N ILE A 191 -11.56 -18.74 -3.72
CA ILE A 191 -12.47 -19.66 -3.01
C ILE A 191 -13.47 -18.88 -2.15
N GLU A 192 -12.99 -17.92 -1.34
CA GLU A 192 -13.85 -17.17 -0.41
C GLU A 192 -14.86 -16.26 -1.11
N ASN A 193 -14.41 -15.53 -2.14
CA ASN A 193 -15.23 -14.49 -2.74
C ASN A 193 -15.97 -14.94 -4.02
N GLN A 194 -15.54 -16.01 -4.67
CA GLN A 194 -16.18 -16.51 -5.89
C GLN A 194 -16.87 -17.85 -5.66
N ASP A 195 -16.11 -18.90 -5.30
CA ASP A 195 -16.65 -20.27 -5.26
C ASP A 195 -17.69 -20.46 -4.14
N ILE A 196 -17.40 -19.98 -2.93
CA ILE A 196 -18.37 -19.98 -1.81
C ILE A 196 -19.56 -19.06 -2.12
N GLY A 197 -19.32 -17.93 -2.75
CA GLY A 197 -20.37 -17.00 -3.18
C GLY A 197 -21.33 -17.64 -4.18
N GLU A 198 -20.82 -18.43 -5.14
CA GLU A 198 -21.64 -19.18 -6.10
C GLU A 198 -22.48 -20.27 -5.42
N ILE A 199 -21.91 -21.02 -4.49
CA ILE A 199 -22.64 -22.02 -3.70
C ILE A 199 -23.80 -21.35 -2.94
N ASN A 200 -23.52 -20.25 -2.24
CA ASN A 200 -24.53 -19.51 -1.49
C ASN A 200 -25.67 -19.03 -2.39
N TYR A 201 -25.34 -18.53 -3.58
CA TYR A 201 -26.34 -18.13 -4.57
C TYR A 201 -27.19 -19.30 -5.04
N ARG A 202 -26.60 -20.48 -5.30
CA ARG A 202 -27.30 -21.70 -5.71
C ARG A 202 -28.22 -22.21 -4.58
N VAL A 203 -27.74 -22.19 -3.34
CA VAL A 203 -28.54 -22.56 -2.16
C VAL A 203 -29.77 -21.65 -2.02
N GLU A 204 -29.58 -20.34 -2.15
CA GLU A 204 -30.69 -19.38 -2.09
C GLU A 204 -31.71 -19.58 -3.24
N ARG A 205 -31.23 -19.86 -4.44
CA ARG A 205 -32.14 -20.23 -5.57
C ARG A 205 -33.00 -21.45 -5.25
N LEU A 206 -32.42 -22.50 -4.67
CA LEU A 206 -33.16 -23.70 -4.28
C LEU A 206 -34.18 -23.39 -3.18
N ARG A 207 -33.82 -22.53 -2.23
CA ARG A 207 -34.73 -22.05 -1.19
C ARG A 207 -35.96 -21.33 -1.78
N LEU A 208 -35.72 -20.43 -2.72
CA LEU A 208 -36.75 -19.68 -3.41
C LEU A 208 -37.61 -20.59 -4.29
N GLN A 209 -37.01 -21.58 -4.96
CA GLN A 209 -37.73 -22.57 -5.76
C GLN A 209 -38.67 -23.43 -4.88
N GLN A 210 -38.21 -23.92 -3.76
CA GLN A 210 -39.00 -24.62 -2.78
C GLN A 210 -40.21 -23.77 -2.34
N ARG A 211 -39.95 -22.52 -1.94
CA ARG A 211 -40.98 -21.60 -1.50
C ARG A 211 -42.02 -21.33 -2.56
N ARG A 212 -41.61 -21.20 -3.81
CA ARG A 212 -42.53 -21.04 -4.94
C ARG A 212 -43.43 -22.26 -5.15
N LEU A 213 -42.88 -23.48 -5.10
CA LEU A 213 -43.64 -24.72 -5.21
C LEU A 213 -44.67 -24.84 -4.10
N GLU A 214 -44.32 -24.48 -2.87
CA GLU A 214 -45.24 -24.45 -1.72
C GLU A 214 -46.43 -23.50 -1.95
N LEU A 215 -46.12 -22.25 -2.41
CA LEU A 215 -47.13 -21.22 -2.65
C LEU A 215 -48.10 -21.59 -3.82
N ASP A 216 -47.55 -22.21 -4.87
CA ASP A 216 -48.28 -22.64 -6.04
C ASP A 216 -49.10 -23.96 -5.79
N GLY A 217 -48.96 -24.58 -4.62
CA GLY A 217 -49.59 -25.87 -4.31
C GLY A 217 -49.02 -27.04 -5.11
N ARG A 218 -47.80 -26.90 -5.65
CA ARG A 218 -47.10 -27.92 -6.46
C ARG A 218 -45.93 -28.58 -5.74
N ALA A 219 -45.84 -28.44 -4.44
CA ALA A 219 -44.81 -29.05 -3.60
C ALA A 219 -45.06 -30.56 -3.42
N THR A 220 -44.78 -31.34 -4.46
CA THR A 220 -44.85 -32.80 -4.39
C THR A 220 -43.67 -33.39 -3.61
N ALA A 221 -43.84 -34.59 -3.04
CA ALA A 221 -42.76 -35.27 -2.32
C ALA A 221 -41.49 -35.44 -3.19
N ASP A 222 -41.67 -35.80 -4.46
CA ASP A 222 -40.54 -35.96 -5.42
C ASP A 222 -39.83 -34.66 -5.69
N ALA A 223 -40.54 -33.54 -5.92
CA ALA A 223 -39.97 -32.23 -6.16
C ALA A 223 -39.18 -31.69 -4.94
N LEU A 224 -39.67 -31.97 -3.74
CA LEU A 224 -38.99 -31.61 -2.49
C LEU A 224 -37.76 -32.49 -2.25
N ALA A 225 -37.81 -33.78 -2.60
CA ALA A 225 -36.70 -34.71 -2.51
C ALA A 225 -35.56 -34.29 -3.47
N ASP A 226 -35.88 -33.87 -4.71
CA ASP A 226 -34.91 -33.35 -5.67
C ASP A 226 -34.21 -32.09 -5.16
N ILE A 227 -34.97 -31.16 -4.55
CA ILE A 227 -34.36 -29.95 -3.96
C ILE A 227 -33.46 -30.31 -2.77
N ALA A 228 -33.88 -31.26 -1.94
CA ALA A 228 -33.09 -31.72 -0.81
C ALA A 228 -31.76 -32.37 -1.25
N ALA A 229 -31.81 -33.22 -2.30
CA ALA A 229 -30.62 -33.83 -2.89
C ALA A 229 -29.63 -32.77 -3.42
N GLN A 230 -30.13 -31.80 -4.20
CA GLN A 230 -29.30 -30.71 -4.72
C GLN A 230 -28.66 -29.86 -3.60
N ARG A 231 -29.38 -29.64 -2.49
CA ARG A 231 -28.82 -28.95 -1.32
C ARG A 231 -27.71 -29.75 -0.66
N GLN A 232 -27.87 -31.04 -0.55
CA GLN A 232 -26.88 -31.94 0.03
C GLN A 232 -25.61 -31.98 -0.82
N ASP A 233 -25.75 -31.97 -2.16
CA ASP A 233 -24.60 -31.88 -3.07
C ASP A 233 -23.85 -30.59 -2.86
N LEU A 234 -24.56 -29.45 -2.74
CA LEU A 234 -23.92 -28.13 -2.49
C LEU A 234 -23.27 -28.06 -1.10
N GLU A 235 -23.84 -28.70 -0.09
CA GLU A 235 -23.25 -28.79 1.24
C GLU A 235 -21.94 -29.57 1.20
N THR A 236 -21.90 -30.69 0.47
CA THR A 236 -20.66 -31.46 0.26
C THR A 236 -19.62 -30.67 -0.51
N GLU A 237 -20.01 -29.91 -1.56
CA GLU A 237 -19.12 -29.03 -2.30
C GLU A 237 -18.53 -27.94 -1.38
N TYR A 238 -19.35 -27.34 -0.51
CA TYR A 238 -18.91 -26.36 0.47
C TYR A 238 -17.92 -26.93 1.49
N GLU A 239 -18.18 -28.14 2.01
CA GLU A 239 -17.27 -28.82 2.95
C GLU A 239 -15.89 -29.08 2.31
N VAL A 240 -15.84 -29.48 1.04
CA VAL A 240 -14.57 -29.65 0.30
C VAL A 240 -13.81 -28.34 0.20
N LEU A 241 -14.49 -27.22 -0.12
CA LEU A 241 -13.85 -25.91 -0.18
C LEU A 241 -13.34 -25.46 1.21
N GLN A 242 -14.06 -25.74 2.27
CA GLN A 242 -13.60 -25.43 3.63
C GLN A 242 -12.32 -26.20 4.00
N VAL A 243 -12.26 -27.49 3.68
CA VAL A 243 -11.04 -28.29 3.91
C VAL A 243 -9.86 -27.73 3.11
N SER A 244 -10.10 -27.36 1.85
CA SER A 244 -9.08 -26.74 1.01
C SER A 244 -8.59 -25.40 1.57
N LEU A 245 -9.49 -24.56 2.09
CA LEU A 245 -9.12 -23.29 2.74
C LEU A 245 -8.23 -23.50 3.96
N ILE A 246 -8.55 -24.50 4.81
CA ILE A 246 -7.72 -24.80 5.99
C ILE A 246 -6.30 -25.14 5.56
N ASP A 247 -6.13 -26.02 4.56
CA ASP A 247 -4.83 -26.40 4.04
C ASP A 247 -4.07 -25.20 3.42
N LEU A 248 -4.77 -24.35 2.65
CA LEU A 248 -4.19 -23.14 2.08
C LEU A 248 -3.74 -22.13 3.14
N TYR A 249 -4.53 -21.94 4.22
CA TYR A 249 -4.13 -21.10 5.33
C TYR A 249 -2.92 -21.64 6.11
N GLU A 250 -2.82 -22.94 6.30
CA GLU A 250 -1.61 -23.56 6.87
C GLU A 250 -0.39 -23.33 5.99
N GLN A 251 -0.56 -23.46 4.66
CA GLN A 251 0.52 -23.26 3.70
C GLN A 251 0.98 -21.81 3.60
N VAL A 252 0.07 -20.82 3.62
CA VAL A 252 0.42 -19.40 3.48
C VAL A 252 1.11 -18.87 4.74
N ASN A 253 0.73 -19.35 5.92
CA ASN A 253 1.31 -18.94 7.20
C ASN A 253 2.61 -19.67 7.56
N ARG A 254 3.09 -20.57 6.69
CA ARG A 254 4.29 -21.37 6.93
C ARG A 254 5.58 -20.54 6.94
N ASP A 255 5.66 -19.55 6.06
CA ASP A 255 6.89 -18.83 5.76
C ASP A 255 6.90 -17.47 6.50
N THR A 256 8.01 -17.19 7.19
CA THR A 256 8.23 -15.94 7.93
C THR A 256 9.58 -15.34 7.56
N ALA A 257 9.73 -14.03 7.77
CA ALA A 257 11.03 -13.40 7.65
C ALA A 257 11.28 -12.47 8.85
N THR A 258 12.52 -12.45 9.31
CA THR A 258 12.98 -11.58 10.40
C THR A 258 13.65 -10.35 9.82
N PHE A 259 13.25 -9.20 10.31
CA PHE A 259 13.80 -7.90 9.91
C PHE A 259 14.32 -7.13 11.13
N ILE A 260 15.30 -6.27 10.90
CA ILE A 260 15.81 -5.32 11.90
C ILE A 260 15.27 -3.93 11.57
N ALA A 261 14.58 -3.32 12.53
CA ALA A 261 14.05 -1.96 12.42
C ALA A 261 15.11 -0.89 12.80
N ALA A 262 14.78 0.40 12.60
CA ALA A 262 15.67 1.52 12.92
C ALA A 262 16.19 1.52 14.37
N ASN A 263 15.36 1.08 15.31
CA ASN A 263 15.71 1.00 16.74
C ASN A 263 16.46 -0.29 17.12
N ALA A 264 16.99 -1.00 16.13
CA ALA A 264 17.66 -2.29 16.26
C ALA A 264 16.78 -3.42 16.86
N GLN A 265 15.47 -3.24 16.89
CA GLN A 265 14.54 -4.31 17.27
C GLN A 265 14.34 -5.27 16.11
N GLU A 266 14.40 -6.55 16.44
CA GLU A 266 14.01 -7.61 15.51
C GLU A 266 12.49 -7.73 15.44
N LYS A 267 11.99 -7.90 14.22
CA LYS A 267 10.57 -8.12 13.94
C LYS A 267 10.42 -9.31 13.02
N VAL A 268 9.73 -10.33 13.50
CA VAL A 268 9.28 -11.44 12.66
C VAL A 268 7.98 -11.02 11.96
N ILE A 269 7.93 -11.17 10.65
CA ILE A 269 6.79 -10.85 9.80
C ILE A 269 6.40 -12.10 9.03
N GLU A 270 5.12 -12.47 9.08
CA GLU A 270 4.58 -13.54 8.25
C GLU A 270 4.52 -13.08 6.80
N LEU A 271 4.96 -13.91 5.86
CA LEU A 271 4.92 -13.55 4.44
C LEU A 271 3.47 -13.42 3.94
N ALA A 272 2.56 -14.10 4.60
CA ALA A 272 1.11 -13.96 4.39
C ALA A 272 0.60 -12.52 4.56
N ASP A 273 1.21 -11.73 5.46
CA ASP A 273 0.84 -10.34 5.72
C ASP A 273 1.45 -9.35 4.70
N VAL A 274 2.41 -9.78 3.89
CA VAL A 274 3.13 -8.91 2.95
C VAL A 274 2.41 -8.88 1.59
N VAL A 275 2.05 -7.67 1.15
CA VAL A 275 1.47 -7.44 -0.19
C VAL A 275 2.57 -7.19 -1.21
N ARG A 276 3.62 -6.46 -0.81
CA ARG A 276 4.73 -6.11 -1.69
C ARG A 276 5.99 -5.86 -0.87
N ALA A 277 7.13 -6.24 -1.44
CA ALA A 277 8.45 -5.96 -0.90
C ALA A 277 9.37 -5.42 -1.98
N TYR A 278 10.17 -4.39 -1.66
CA TYR A 278 11.13 -3.83 -2.60
C TYR A 278 12.26 -3.09 -1.88
N ARG A 279 13.37 -2.89 -2.60
CA ARG A 279 14.52 -2.11 -2.16
C ARG A 279 14.54 -0.78 -2.92
N PRO A 280 13.91 0.29 -2.41
CA PRO A 280 13.67 1.53 -3.14
C PRO A 280 14.94 2.22 -3.61
N ASN A 281 16.00 2.15 -2.81
CA ASN A 281 17.27 2.82 -3.07
C ASN A 281 18.10 2.11 -4.16
N GLN A 282 17.79 0.85 -4.50
CA GLN A 282 18.38 0.13 -5.64
C GLN A 282 17.56 0.27 -6.92
N MET A 283 16.30 0.73 -6.82
CA MET A 283 15.42 0.80 -7.98
C MET A 283 15.85 1.91 -8.95
N GLY A 284 16.23 1.54 -10.17
CA GLY A 284 16.35 2.49 -11.27
C GLY A 284 14.99 3.04 -11.73
N LEU A 285 14.98 4.11 -12.50
CA LEU A 285 13.74 4.75 -13.00
C LEU A 285 12.80 3.77 -13.70
N GLY A 286 13.33 2.81 -14.48
CA GLY A 286 12.52 1.79 -15.14
C GLY A 286 11.82 0.86 -14.17
N ALA A 287 12.49 0.41 -13.11
CA ALA A 287 11.93 -0.43 -12.07
C ALA A 287 10.87 0.34 -11.24
N LYS A 288 11.12 1.62 -10.94
CA LYS A 288 10.14 2.49 -10.28
C LYS A 288 8.87 2.69 -11.13
N LEU A 289 9.00 2.84 -12.44
CA LEU A 289 7.85 2.93 -13.37
C LEU A 289 7.05 1.62 -13.43
N LEU A 290 7.71 0.46 -13.45
CA LEU A 290 7.03 -0.84 -13.44
C LEU A 290 6.30 -1.08 -12.10
N GLY A 291 6.94 -0.78 -10.97
CA GLY A 291 6.32 -0.86 -9.64
C GLY A 291 5.11 0.07 -9.51
N TYR A 292 5.21 1.28 -10.08
CA TYR A 292 4.10 2.22 -10.16
C TYR A 292 2.93 1.67 -11.01
N GLY A 293 3.25 1.08 -12.18
CA GLY A 293 2.24 0.48 -13.05
C GLY A 293 1.50 -0.70 -12.39
N ALA A 294 2.21 -1.51 -11.63
CA ALA A 294 1.62 -2.60 -10.86
C ALA A 294 0.62 -2.08 -9.79
N LYS A 295 0.99 -1.03 -9.06
CA LYS A 295 0.08 -0.37 -8.09
C LYS A 295 -1.20 0.17 -8.73
N LEU A 296 -1.12 0.74 -9.93
CA LEU A 296 -2.31 1.25 -10.65
C LEU A 296 -3.23 0.13 -11.15
N GLY A 297 -2.71 -1.08 -11.38
CA GLY A 297 -3.51 -2.23 -11.82
C GLY A 297 -4.32 -2.89 -10.70
N GLU A 298 -4.07 -2.55 -9.44
CA GLU A 298 -4.78 -3.06 -8.27
C GLU A 298 -6.07 -2.27 -7.93
N PHE A 299 -6.29 -1.11 -8.58
CA PHE A 299 -7.48 -0.24 -8.46
C PHE A 299 -8.38 -0.35 -9.70
#